data_7f4b3036e5f7919595fda7893488d9ce
#
_entry.id   7f4b3036e5f7919595fda7893488d9ce
#
_cell.length_a   1.000
_cell.length_b   1.000
_cell.length_c   1.000
_cell.angle_alpha   90.00
_cell.angle_beta   90.00
_cell.angle_gamma   90.00
#
_symmetry.space_group_name_H-M   'P 1'
#
loop_
_entity.id
_entity.type
_entity.pdbx_description
1 polymer ?
#
loop_
_entity_poly.entity_id
_entity_poly.type
_entity_poly.pdbx_seq_one_letter_code
_entity_poly.pdbx_strand_id
1 'polypeptide(L)'
;DIAMPRKEQLRGMGHRDFDIFVDPFIGTEGAALRRDFTFNALMQNVLTGEIIDHFGGLQDLKKGILRHVDDNSFPEDPLRVLRAASLAARLNFTIAKETLTLCSTMDLSALSKERVAEELKKALLSAPRPSLFFAFLREMRQLDHWFTELETLIELEQNPIYHSEGDVWNHTMLVLDRAATYRD
;
A
#
# COMPACT_ATOMS: atom_id res chain seq x y z
N ASP A 1 15.45 -14.40 -10.50
CA ASP A 1 14.76 -15.46 -9.77
C ASP A 1 13.74 -16.14 -10.68
N ILE A 2 13.67 -17.45 -10.65
CA ILE A 2 12.65 -18.24 -11.34
C ILE A 2 11.72 -18.80 -10.25
N ALA A 3 10.43 -18.46 -10.32
CA ALA A 3 9.43 -19.00 -9.40
C ALA A 3 8.30 -19.65 -10.20
N MET A 4 7.83 -20.81 -9.68
CA MET A 4 6.68 -21.50 -10.27
C MET A 4 5.39 -20.70 -9.96
N PRO A 5 4.44 -20.62 -10.89
CA PRO A 5 3.10 -20.13 -10.61
C PRO A 5 2.47 -20.96 -9.49
N ARG A 6 1.76 -20.27 -8.58
CA ARG A 6 1.20 -20.93 -7.39
C ARG A 6 -0.11 -20.30 -6.99
N LYS A 7 -0.97 -21.08 -6.36
CA LYS A 7 -2.13 -20.62 -5.60
C LYS A 7 -1.76 -20.55 -4.13
N GLU A 8 -2.19 -19.51 -3.45
CA GLU A 8 -2.05 -19.36 -2.02
C GLU A 8 -3.46 -19.44 -1.43
N GLN A 9 -3.68 -20.32 -0.45
CA GLN A 9 -4.95 -20.44 0.24
C GLN A 9 -4.73 -20.21 1.72
N LEU A 10 -5.41 -19.23 2.29
CA LEU A 10 -5.34 -18.91 3.71
C LEU A 10 -6.00 -20.04 4.52
N ARG A 11 -5.29 -20.65 5.47
CA ARG A 11 -5.81 -21.65 6.42
C ARG A 11 -6.10 -21.11 7.80
N GLY A 12 -5.54 -19.95 8.17
CA GLY A 12 -5.64 -19.42 9.53
C GLY A 12 -5.34 -17.93 9.58
N MET A 13 -5.27 -17.36 10.79
CA MET A 13 -5.08 -15.92 11.01
C MET A 13 -3.60 -15.49 11.00
N GLY A 14 -2.65 -16.40 10.75
CA GLY A 14 -1.21 -16.13 10.80
C GLY A 14 -0.57 -16.00 9.43
N HIS A 15 0.48 -15.16 9.36
CA HIS A 15 1.26 -14.92 8.14
C HIS A 15 1.92 -16.19 7.52
N ARG A 16 2.01 -17.31 8.27
CA ARG A 16 2.58 -18.60 7.81
C ARG A 16 1.52 -19.63 7.47
N ASP A 17 0.25 -19.32 7.64
CA ASP A 17 -0.85 -20.24 7.47
C ASP A 17 -1.41 -20.26 6.05
N PHE A 18 -0.54 -20.10 5.05
CA PHE A 18 -0.89 -20.26 3.65
C PHE A 18 -0.49 -21.64 3.16
N ASP A 19 -1.44 -22.37 2.62
CA ASP A 19 -1.13 -23.51 1.76
C ASP A 19 -0.70 -22.98 0.39
N ILE A 20 0.49 -23.35 -0.02
CA ILE A 20 1.04 -23.01 -1.33
C ILE A 20 0.84 -24.21 -2.23
N PHE A 21 -0.06 -24.07 -3.19
CA PHE A 21 -0.23 -25.07 -4.25
C PHE A 21 0.44 -24.57 -5.52
N VAL A 22 1.52 -25.25 -5.90
CA VAL A 22 2.17 -24.98 -7.18
C VAL A 22 1.27 -25.50 -8.29
N ASP A 23 0.85 -24.62 -9.18
CA ASP A 23 0.02 -24.96 -10.34
C ASP A 23 0.64 -24.34 -11.60
N PRO A 24 1.45 -25.11 -12.36
CA PRO A 24 2.09 -24.62 -13.57
C PRO A 24 1.09 -24.27 -14.68
N PHE A 25 -0.17 -24.69 -14.56
CA PHE A 25 -1.21 -24.50 -15.55
C PHE A 25 -2.23 -23.40 -15.16
N ILE A 26 -1.98 -22.64 -14.10
CA ILE A 26 -2.87 -21.57 -13.62
C ILE A 26 -3.10 -20.46 -14.67
N GLY A 27 -2.21 -20.38 -15.67
CA GLY A 27 -2.23 -19.33 -16.69
C GLY A 27 -1.77 -17.96 -16.17
N THR A 28 -1.62 -17.01 -17.09
CA THR A 28 -1.14 -15.65 -16.75
C THR A 28 -2.18 -14.85 -15.98
N GLU A 29 -3.46 -14.99 -16.30
CA GLU A 29 -4.54 -14.31 -15.59
C GLU A 29 -4.65 -14.77 -14.13
N GLY A 30 -4.70 -16.08 -13.88
CA GLY A 30 -4.74 -16.63 -12.52
C GLY A 30 -3.50 -16.28 -11.70
N ALA A 31 -2.32 -16.24 -12.33
CA ALA A 31 -1.09 -15.80 -11.67
C ALA A 31 -1.10 -14.28 -11.35
N ALA A 32 -1.77 -13.47 -12.16
CA ALA A 32 -1.92 -12.05 -11.97
C ALA A 32 -2.96 -11.71 -10.89
N LEU A 33 -4.04 -12.48 -10.81
CA LEU A 33 -5.18 -12.24 -9.90
C LEU A 33 -4.79 -12.14 -8.42
N ARG A 34 -3.76 -12.88 -8.00
CA ARG A 34 -3.26 -12.87 -6.61
C ARG A 34 -2.34 -11.69 -6.28
N ARG A 35 -2.00 -10.85 -7.27
CA ARG A 35 -1.17 -9.67 -7.05
C ARG A 35 -1.94 -8.60 -6.29
N ASP A 36 -1.20 -7.69 -5.68
CA ASP A 36 -1.78 -6.58 -4.91
C ASP A 36 -2.42 -5.50 -5.81
N PHE A 37 -1.65 -4.98 -6.77
CA PHE A 37 -2.07 -3.84 -7.58
C PHE A 37 -1.97 -4.13 -9.07
N THR A 38 -2.84 -3.48 -9.87
CA THR A 38 -2.99 -3.71 -11.31
C THR A 38 -1.68 -3.57 -12.07
N PHE A 39 -0.89 -2.52 -11.79
CA PHE A 39 0.40 -2.33 -12.46
C PHE A 39 1.49 -3.33 -11.99
N ASN A 40 1.37 -3.88 -10.76
CA ASN A 40 2.24 -4.97 -10.29
C ASN A 40 1.83 -6.33 -10.86
N ALA A 41 0.65 -6.42 -11.47
CA ALA A 41 0.13 -7.62 -12.14
C ALA A 41 0.51 -7.70 -13.63
N LEU A 42 1.18 -6.68 -14.15
CA LEU A 42 1.74 -6.70 -15.51
C LEU A 42 2.78 -7.81 -15.66
N MET A 43 2.73 -8.50 -16.79
CA MET A 43 3.67 -9.54 -17.15
C MET A 43 4.26 -9.27 -18.51
N GLN A 44 5.42 -9.84 -18.78
CA GLN A 44 6.04 -9.80 -20.10
C GLN A 44 6.37 -11.21 -20.56
N ASN A 45 5.98 -11.53 -21.78
CA ASN A 45 6.42 -12.75 -22.43
C ASN A 45 7.92 -12.60 -22.78
N VAL A 46 8.74 -13.45 -22.19
CA VAL A 46 10.20 -13.36 -22.34
C VAL A 46 10.71 -13.69 -23.75
N LEU A 47 9.91 -14.42 -24.54
CA LEU A 47 10.27 -14.82 -25.91
C LEU A 47 9.86 -13.77 -26.94
N THR A 48 8.65 -13.17 -26.77
CA THR A 48 8.08 -12.23 -27.75
C THR A 48 8.26 -10.78 -27.34
N GLY A 49 8.53 -10.50 -26.05
CA GLY A 49 8.55 -9.16 -25.49
C GLY A 49 7.15 -8.56 -25.26
N GLU A 50 6.09 -9.29 -25.62
CA GLU A 50 4.72 -8.82 -25.48
C GLU A 50 4.36 -8.57 -24.01
N ILE A 51 3.73 -7.43 -23.74
CA ILE A 51 3.18 -7.10 -22.41
C ILE A 51 1.77 -7.69 -22.28
N ILE A 52 1.57 -8.45 -21.22
CA ILE A 52 0.29 -9.07 -20.86
C ILE A 52 -0.31 -8.25 -19.72
N ASP A 53 -1.46 -7.66 -19.98
CA ASP A 53 -2.20 -6.79 -19.05
C ASP A 53 -3.67 -7.23 -18.95
N HIS A 54 -3.98 -8.03 -17.93
CA HIS A 54 -5.34 -8.55 -17.71
C HIS A 54 -6.24 -7.58 -16.95
N PHE A 55 -5.66 -6.62 -16.19
CA PHE A 55 -6.38 -5.80 -15.22
C PHE A 55 -6.24 -4.29 -15.45
N GLY A 56 -5.75 -3.87 -16.62
CA GLY A 56 -5.63 -2.46 -16.98
C GLY A 56 -4.47 -1.73 -16.28
N GLY A 57 -3.46 -2.48 -15.85
CA GLY A 57 -2.30 -1.95 -15.12
C GLY A 57 -1.50 -0.90 -15.88
N LEU A 58 -1.38 -1.02 -17.22
CA LEU A 58 -0.72 -0.01 -18.06
C LEU A 58 -1.46 1.33 -18.03
N GLN A 59 -2.79 1.29 -18.02
CA GLN A 59 -3.60 2.50 -17.96
C GLN A 59 -3.49 3.16 -16.60
N ASP A 60 -3.57 2.38 -15.51
CA ASP A 60 -3.44 2.88 -14.15
C ASP A 60 -2.03 3.46 -13.92
N LEU A 61 -0.99 2.78 -14.39
CA LEU A 61 0.40 3.27 -14.35
C LEU A 61 0.54 4.62 -15.07
N LYS A 62 -0.02 4.74 -16.29
CA LYS A 62 0.01 5.97 -17.06
C LYS A 62 -0.73 7.13 -16.40
N LYS A 63 -1.82 6.82 -15.67
CA LYS A 63 -2.63 7.82 -14.96
C LYS A 63 -2.10 8.15 -13.56
N GLY A 64 -1.11 7.42 -13.05
CA GLY A 64 -0.64 7.53 -11.68
C GLY A 64 -1.68 7.09 -10.65
N ILE A 65 -2.42 6.01 -10.95
CA ILE A 65 -3.47 5.45 -10.09
C ILE A 65 -2.99 4.12 -9.51
N LEU A 66 -3.12 3.96 -8.20
CA LEU A 66 -2.91 2.70 -7.51
C LEU A 66 -4.26 2.05 -7.25
N ARG A 67 -4.51 0.95 -7.93
CA ARG A 67 -5.74 0.16 -7.89
C ARG A 67 -5.41 -1.28 -7.52
N HIS A 68 -6.19 -1.88 -6.63
CA HIS A 68 -6.08 -3.32 -6.34
C HIS A 68 -6.59 -4.15 -7.52
N VAL A 69 -6.15 -5.42 -7.59
CA VAL A 69 -6.48 -6.31 -8.72
C VAL A 69 -7.88 -6.89 -8.58
N ASP A 70 -8.22 -7.38 -7.39
CA ASP A 70 -9.46 -8.15 -7.16
C ASP A 70 -9.97 -7.97 -5.73
N ASP A 71 -11.30 -7.78 -5.60
CA ASP A 71 -11.95 -7.50 -4.32
C ASP A 71 -11.89 -8.66 -3.32
N ASN A 72 -11.78 -9.90 -3.82
CA ASN A 72 -11.80 -11.10 -2.98
C ASN A 72 -10.39 -11.49 -2.51
N SER A 73 -9.42 -11.46 -3.42
CA SER A 73 -8.04 -11.85 -3.10
C SER A 73 -7.26 -10.76 -2.38
N PHE A 74 -7.59 -9.48 -2.58
CA PHE A 74 -6.87 -8.37 -1.97
C PHE A 74 -6.92 -8.39 -0.42
N PRO A 75 -8.07 -8.67 0.23
CA PRO A 75 -8.16 -8.71 1.69
C PRO A 75 -7.44 -9.90 2.35
N GLU A 76 -7.00 -10.90 1.59
CA GLU A 76 -6.28 -12.07 2.14
C GLU A 76 -4.96 -11.68 2.83
N ASP A 77 -4.33 -10.56 2.46
CA ASP A 77 -3.14 -10.04 3.14
C ASP A 77 -3.37 -8.60 3.62
N PRO A 78 -3.65 -8.38 4.92
CA PRO A 78 -3.85 -7.04 5.48
C PRO A 78 -2.67 -6.08 5.28
N LEU A 79 -1.44 -6.59 5.06
CA LEU A 79 -0.29 -5.74 4.75
C LEU A 79 -0.50 -4.90 3.49
N ARG A 80 -1.36 -5.33 2.59
CA ARG A 80 -1.65 -4.61 1.35
C ARG A 80 -2.20 -3.20 1.58
N VAL A 81 -2.82 -2.94 2.74
CA VAL A 81 -3.22 -1.59 3.17
C VAL A 81 -1.99 -0.69 3.35
N LEU A 82 -1.01 -1.14 4.13
CA LEU A 82 0.23 -0.38 4.33
C LEU A 82 1.04 -0.27 3.04
N ARG A 83 1.04 -1.33 2.22
CA ARG A 83 1.67 -1.33 0.90
C ARG A 83 1.03 -0.31 -0.05
N ALA A 84 -0.31 -0.17 0.00
CA ALA A 84 -1.03 0.84 -0.78
C ALA A 84 -0.55 2.25 -0.41
N ALA A 85 -0.54 2.59 0.88
CA ALA A 85 -0.07 3.87 1.37
C ALA A 85 1.42 4.12 1.02
N SER A 86 2.28 3.12 1.22
CA SER A 86 3.73 3.20 0.96
C SER A 86 4.03 3.38 -0.53
N LEU A 87 3.41 2.58 -1.40
CA LEU A 87 3.63 2.67 -2.85
C LEU A 87 3.08 3.97 -3.42
N ALA A 88 1.87 4.38 -3.03
CA ALA A 88 1.27 5.63 -3.48
C ALA A 88 2.14 6.85 -3.09
N ALA A 89 2.64 6.89 -1.85
CA ALA A 89 3.55 7.94 -1.40
C ALA A 89 4.89 7.94 -2.17
N ARG A 90 5.47 6.77 -2.43
CA ARG A 90 6.77 6.62 -3.12
C ARG A 90 6.69 6.97 -4.60
N LEU A 91 5.60 6.61 -5.26
CA LEU A 91 5.38 6.85 -6.69
C LEU A 91 4.69 8.18 -6.96
N ASN A 92 4.24 8.88 -5.91
CA ASN A 92 3.39 10.06 -5.98
C ASN A 92 2.11 9.78 -6.80
N PHE A 93 1.49 8.62 -6.54
CA PHE A 93 0.24 8.16 -7.16
C PHE A 93 -0.94 8.47 -6.25
N THR A 94 -2.13 8.56 -6.85
CA THR A 94 -3.39 8.56 -6.11
C THR A 94 -3.89 7.12 -5.92
N ILE A 95 -4.61 6.85 -4.82
CA ILE A 95 -5.24 5.55 -4.61
C ILE A 95 -6.66 5.61 -5.16
N ALA A 96 -7.05 4.59 -5.92
CA ALA A 96 -8.40 4.49 -6.48
C ALA A 96 -9.45 4.42 -5.35
N LYS A 97 -10.60 5.08 -5.55
CA LYS A 97 -11.65 5.20 -4.52
C LYS A 97 -12.13 3.83 -3.99
N GLU A 98 -12.32 2.88 -4.90
CA GLU A 98 -12.70 1.51 -4.55
C GLU A 98 -11.62 0.82 -3.70
N THR A 99 -10.34 1.07 -3.97
CA THR A 99 -9.22 0.56 -3.17
C THR A 99 -9.20 1.18 -1.77
N LEU A 100 -9.41 2.50 -1.65
CA LEU A 100 -9.54 3.18 -0.36
C LEU A 100 -10.69 2.59 0.46
N THR A 101 -11.85 2.40 -0.18
CA THR A 101 -13.03 1.81 0.47
C THR A 101 -12.75 0.39 0.95
N LEU A 102 -12.14 -0.46 0.13
CA LEU A 102 -11.79 -1.82 0.52
C LEU A 102 -10.78 -1.83 1.67
N CYS A 103 -9.71 -1.04 1.58
CA CYS A 103 -8.72 -0.90 2.64
C CYS A 103 -9.32 -0.45 3.98
N SER A 104 -10.36 0.40 3.98
CA SER A 104 -11.00 0.88 5.20
C SER A 104 -11.78 -0.20 5.98
N THR A 105 -12.06 -1.34 5.34
CA THR A 105 -12.77 -2.47 5.97
C THR A 105 -11.85 -3.58 6.48
N MET A 106 -10.54 -3.49 6.22
CA MET A 106 -9.58 -4.53 6.54
C MET A 106 -9.05 -4.39 7.97
N ASP A 107 -8.89 -5.52 8.66
CA ASP A 107 -8.34 -5.57 10.01
C ASP A 107 -6.81 -5.74 9.98
N LEU A 108 -6.08 -4.78 10.55
CA LEU A 108 -4.61 -4.78 10.61
C LEU A 108 -4.06 -5.40 11.91
N SER A 109 -4.91 -5.87 12.82
CA SER A 109 -4.51 -6.35 14.15
C SER A 109 -3.56 -7.55 14.13
N ALA A 110 -3.69 -8.41 13.11
CA ALA A 110 -2.86 -9.61 12.95
C ALA A 110 -1.47 -9.35 12.32
N LEU A 111 -1.17 -8.11 11.91
CA LEU A 111 0.13 -7.79 11.32
C LEU A 111 1.25 -7.85 12.37
N SER A 112 2.41 -8.38 11.99
CA SER A 112 3.59 -8.31 12.84
C SER A 112 4.25 -6.92 12.78
N LYS A 113 4.87 -6.50 13.89
CA LYS A 113 5.57 -5.21 13.99
C LYS A 113 6.66 -5.07 12.92
N GLU A 114 7.34 -6.14 12.59
CA GLU A 114 8.42 -6.17 11.61
C GLU A 114 7.89 -5.82 10.21
N ARG A 115 6.75 -6.41 9.81
CA ARG A 115 6.13 -6.13 8.50
C ARG A 115 5.65 -4.68 8.41
N VAL A 116 5.04 -4.17 9.47
CA VAL A 116 4.61 -2.76 9.56
C VAL A 116 5.80 -1.82 9.47
N ALA A 117 6.86 -2.09 10.27
CA ALA A 117 8.07 -1.29 10.28
C ALA A 117 8.78 -1.27 8.91
N GLU A 118 8.77 -2.37 8.17
CA GLU A 118 9.35 -2.41 6.82
C GLU A 118 8.60 -1.51 5.83
N GLU A 119 7.27 -1.52 5.82
CA GLU A 119 6.50 -0.65 4.93
C GLU A 119 6.63 0.83 5.35
N LEU A 120 6.61 1.12 6.65
CA LEU A 120 6.88 2.45 7.18
C LEU A 120 8.27 2.94 6.76
N LYS A 121 9.31 2.11 6.95
CA LYS A 121 10.69 2.45 6.57
C LYS A 121 10.81 2.75 5.06
N LYS A 122 10.16 1.96 4.20
CA LYS A 122 10.13 2.22 2.75
C LYS A 122 9.51 3.58 2.45
N ALA A 123 8.38 3.92 3.08
CA ALA A 123 7.74 5.21 2.91
C ALA A 123 8.63 6.36 3.40
N LEU A 124 9.18 6.25 4.62
CA LEU A 124 10.01 7.30 5.21
C LEU A 124 11.31 7.54 4.44
N LEU A 125 11.94 6.49 3.91
CA LEU A 125 13.26 6.60 3.27
C LEU A 125 13.19 6.85 1.76
N SER A 126 12.07 6.50 1.09
CA SER A 126 12.03 6.53 -0.37
C SER A 126 10.92 7.40 -0.97
N ALA A 127 9.91 7.83 -0.18
CA ALA A 127 8.87 8.70 -0.72
C ALA A 127 9.37 10.15 -0.80
N PRO A 128 9.12 10.86 -1.91
CA PRO A 128 9.42 12.30 -2.00
C PRO A 128 8.69 13.11 -0.90
N ARG A 129 7.48 12.67 -0.56
CA ARG A 129 6.65 13.22 0.50
C ARG A 129 6.14 12.11 1.41
N PRO A 130 6.90 11.75 2.45
CA PRO A 130 6.52 10.66 3.36
C PRO A 130 5.22 10.94 4.15
N SER A 131 4.82 12.21 4.30
CA SER A 131 3.53 12.59 4.88
C SER A 131 2.34 11.92 4.17
N LEU A 132 2.46 11.67 2.86
CA LEU A 132 1.40 11.02 2.07
C LEU A 132 1.08 9.61 2.56
N PHE A 133 2.07 8.87 3.10
CA PHE A 133 1.83 7.56 3.71
C PHE A 133 0.77 7.66 4.83
N PHE A 134 0.95 8.60 5.73
CA PHE A 134 0.03 8.80 6.85
C PHE A 134 -1.29 9.43 6.41
N ALA A 135 -1.25 10.34 5.42
CA ALA A 135 -2.45 10.93 4.85
C ALA A 135 -3.36 9.87 4.22
N PHE A 136 -2.81 8.91 3.47
CA PHE A 136 -3.58 7.79 2.92
C PHE A 136 -4.10 6.86 4.01
N LEU A 137 -3.31 6.54 5.05
CA LEU A 137 -3.80 5.74 6.18
C LEU A 137 -4.95 6.44 6.90
N ARG A 138 -4.88 7.76 7.08
CA ARG A 138 -5.98 8.55 7.63
C ARG A 138 -7.23 8.47 6.75
N GLU A 139 -7.09 8.63 5.43
CA GLU A 139 -8.20 8.52 4.48
C GLU A 139 -8.83 7.13 4.50
N MET A 140 -8.04 6.07 4.65
CA MET A 140 -8.48 4.68 4.83
C MET A 140 -8.99 4.38 6.24
N ARG A 141 -8.92 5.33 7.21
CA ARG A 141 -9.27 5.12 8.63
C ARG A 141 -8.46 3.99 9.27
N GLN A 142 -7.17 3.94 8.98
CA GLN A 142 -6.25 2.86 9.40
C GLN A 142 -5.07 3.38 10.23
N LEU A 143 -5.24 4.53 10.93
CA LEU A 143 -4.24 5.06 11.86
C LEU A 143 -4.34 4.43 13.25
N ASP A 144 -5.55 4.13 13.69
CA ASP A 144 -5.91 3.79 15.06
C ASP A 144 -5.16 2.59 15.66
N HIS A 145 -4.81 1.61 14.85
CA HIS A 145 -4.17 0.38 15.36
C HIS A 145 -2.65 0.49 15.52
N TRP A 146 -1.96 1.08 14.53
CA TRP A 146 -0.49 1.10 14.49
C TRP A 146 0.12 2.48 14.71
N PHE A 147 -0.68 3.54 14.60
CA PHE A 147 -0.23 4.92 14.63
C PHE A 147 -1.16 5.79 15.49
N THR A 148 -1.64 5.23 16.60
CA THR A 148 -2.60 5.87 17.52
C THR A 148 -2.09 7.24 18.00
N GLU A 149 -0.79 7.36 18.28
CA GLU A 149 -0.20 8.63 18.72
C GLU A 149 -0.34 9.72 17.66
N LEU A 150 -0.23 9.35 16.36
CA LEU A 150 -0.42 10.32 15.28
C LEU A 150 -1.89 10.70 15.11
N GLU A 151 -2.80 9.77 15.35
CA GLU A 151 -4.24 10.06 15.29
C GLU A 151 -4.64 11.11 16.33
N THR A 152 -4.06 11.08 17.52
CA THR A 152 -4.32 12.07 18.58
C THR A 152 -3.86 13.49 18.24
N LEU A 153 -3.03 13.67 17.21
CA LEU A 153 -2.58 14.98 16.75
C LEU A 153 -3.60 15.69 15.83
N ILE A 154 -4.60 14.94 15.34
CA ILE A 154 -5.62 15.47 14.44
C ILE A 154 -6.52 16.40 15.25
N GLU A 155 -6.78 17.60 14.69
CA GLU A 155 -7.59 18.64 15.31
C GLU A 155 -7.05 19.15 16.67
N LEU A 156 -5.81 18.80 17.04
CA LEU A 156 -5.15 19.39 18.21
C LEU A 156 -4.65 20.78 17.84
N GLU A 157 -5.39 21.79 18.31
CA GLU A 157 -5.15 23.20 17.99
C GLU A 157 -3.80 23.70 18.49
N GLN A 158 -3.18 24.58 17.72
CA GLN A 158 -1.96 25.32 18.08
C GLN A 158 -2.22 26.81 18.03
N ASN A 159 -1.28 27.59 18.61
CA ASN A 159 -1.36 29.05 18.53
C ASN A 159 -1.21 29.52 17.06
N PRO A 160 -2.23 30.10 16.44
CA PRO A 160 -2.22 30.45 15.01
C PRO A 160 -1.21 31.55 14.65
N ILE A 161 -0.70 32.30 15.63
CA ILE A 161 0.35 33.30 15.40
C ILE A 161 1.68 32.64 15.02
N TYR A 162 1.97 31.48 15.59
CA TYR A 162 3.22 30.74 15.36
C TYR A 162 3.05 29.55 14.40
N HIS A 163 1.82 29.06 14.22
CA HIS A 163 1.48 27.85 13.48
C HIS A 163 0.32 28.13 12.52
N SER A 164 0.63 28.86 11.45
CA SER A 164 -0.36 29.20 10.41
C SER A 164 -0.84 27.99 9.60
N GLU A 165 -0.15 26.86 9.68
CA GLU A 165 -0.48 25.59 9.05
C GLU A 165 -1.67 24.87 9.69
N GLY A 166 -2.11 25.28 10.88
CA GLY A 166 -3.30 24.77 11.56
C GLY A 166 -2.97 23.91 12.78
N ASP A 167 -3.41 22.64 12.78
CA ASP A 167 -3.27 21.73 13.90
C ASP A 167 -1.89 21.05 13.99
N VAL A 168 -1.65 20.30 15.08
CA VAL A 168 -0.39 19.57 15.31
C VAL A 168 -0.15 18.50 14.24
N TRP A 169 -1.22 17.89 13.71
CA TRP A 169 -1.10 16.93 12.62
C TRP A 169 -0.47 17.59 11.38
N ASN A 170 -1.03 18.70 10.92
CA ASN A 170 -0.53 19.40 9.74
C ASN A 170 0.92 19.84 9.92
N HIS A 171 1.25 20.40 11.10
CA HIS A 171 2.63 20.74 11.44
C HIS A 171 3.55 19.53 11.34
N THR A 172 3.19 18.40 11.97
CA THR A 172 3.98 17.16 11.95
C THR A 172 4.20 16.65 10.52
N MET A 173 3.16 16.66 9.68
CA MET A 173 3.27 16.23 8.28
C MET A 173 4.22 17.13 7.46
N LEU A 174 4.19 18.46 7.70
CA LEU A 174 5.12 19.39 7.05
C LEU A 174 6.56 19.17 7.51
N VAL A 175 6.78 18.98 8.82
CA VAL A 175 8.11 18.68 9.37
C VAL A 175 8.66 17.38 8.77
N LEU A 176 7.82 16.35 8.64
CA LEU A 176 8.19 15.07 8.05
C LEU A 176 8.64 15.22 6.59
N ASP A 177 7.86 15.96 5.78
CA ASP A 177 8.22 16.23 4.39
C ASP A 177 9.49 17.09 4.28
N ARG A 178 9.67 18.05 5.20
CA ARG A 178 10.88 18.86 5.25
C ARG A 178 12.10 18.01 5.61
N ALA A 179 12.00 17.13 6.61
CA ALA A 179 13.07 16.22 6.98
C ALA A 179 13.49 15.33 5.81
N ALA A 180 12.54 14.92 4.96
CA ALA A 180 12.81 14.12 3.78
C ALA A 180 13.74 14.80 2.76
N THR A 181 13.81 16.13 2.75
CA THR A 181 14.72 16.87 1.84
C THR A 181 16.18 16.83 2.27
N TYR A 182 16.49 16.32 3.47
CA TYR A 182 17.85 16.19 4.02
C TYR A 182 18.36 14.74 4.02
N ARG A 183 17.67 13.85 3.30
CA ARG A 183 18.15 12.48 3.09
C ARG A 183 19.30 12.52 2.07
N ASP A 184 20.38 11.85 2.42
CA ASP A 184 21.54 11.62 1.54
C ASP A 184 21.25 10.50 0.53
#